data_dfd1825227b1ffd26e6cb38a994581e7
#
_entry.id   dfd1825227b1ffd26e6cb38a994581e7
#
_cell.length_a   1.000
_cell.length_b   1.000
_cell.length_c   1.000
_cell.angle_alpha   90.00
_cell.angle_beta   90.00
_cell.angle_gamma   90.00
#
_symmetry.space_group_name_H-M   'P 1'
#
loop_
_entity.id
_entity.type
_entity.pdbx_description
1 polymer ?
#
loop_
_entity_poly.entity_id
_entity_poly.type
_entity_poly.pdbx_seq_one_letter_code
_entity_poly.pdbx_strand_id
1 'polypeptide(L)'
;MAKKEIQFSLVYRDMWQSSGKYVPRKDQLAKIAPVIIDMGCFDRVETNGGASEQVNLLYGENPNIAVRTFTKPFNEAGIKTHMLDRGLNALRMNPVPADVRQLMYKVKHAQGVDITRIFCGLNDPRNIIPSIKWAKEAGMTAQATMCITYSKVHNAEYYINLAEELIANGAQEICLKDMAGIGRPAMLGTIVSAIKEKHPDIIIQYHGHSGPGFSVASMLEVAKAGGDVLDVAMEPLSWGMVHPDVITIQSMLKDAGFLVKDINMKAYMEARSLTQSFIDDFLGYWIDPRNSKMTSLLVGCGLPGGMMGSLMADLKGMHAAINANLVKRGQSALSEDELLVELFDEVQRIWPMLGTPCLVTPFSQYVKNAALMNLYSKSMGEKPFTRMDPAMWGMILGKSGKLPGELAPEIIELAKEKGMEFYTDDPQALYPDVLPQFIAEMEKNGWDRGQDDEELFEFAMHEKQYREYKSGQAKEQFNKDLLERMEKAAQGGKQVTFISAADKRAILHPNAEPLEATLSGKVLWELDFNEDSKAPALGTFYKQGDVICYLQTPHGIEPIRAFEHCRVVAIDKEQGATAVKGDALCWVEKADLVEEIITDVKGAAKKVKDAIKDAVKKADDQVIEGAESKWKFTKNHK
;
A
#
# COMPACT_ATOMS: atom_id res chain seq x y z
N MET A 1 33.23 15.91 28.41
CA MET A 1 32.47 14.69 28.17
C MET A 1 32.59 14.37 26.68
N ALA A 2 32.74 13.10 26.28
CA ALA A 2 32.69 12.72 24.89
C ALA A 2 31.28 13.08 24.35
N LYS A 3 31.24 13.68 23.15
CA LYS A 3 29.96 13.98 22.50
C LYS A 3 29.25 12.66 22.17
N LYS A 4 27.94 12.56 22.45
CA LYS A 4 27.16 11.39 22.10
C LYS A 4 26.93 11.36 20.58
N GLU A 5 27.13 10.19 19.98
CA GLU A 5 26.76 9.94 18.57
C GLU A 5 25.28 9.58 18.46
N ILE A 6 24.59 10.16 17.48
CA ILE A 6 23.22 9.83 17.10
C ILE A 6 23.24 9.21 15.70
N GLN A 7 22.62 8.07 15.56
CA GLN A 7 22.48 7.35 14.30
C GLN A 7 21.20 7.76 13.57
N PHE A 8 21.22 7.70 12.25
CA PHE A 8 20.04 7.91 11.43
C PHE A 8 19.53 6.61 10.80
N SER A 9 18.22 6.46 10.81
CA SER A 9 17.49 5.41 10.11
C SER A 9 16.59 6.05 9.04
N LEU A 10 16.82 5.71 7.76
CA LEU A 10 15.95 6.15 6.68
C LEU A 10 14.68 5.28 6.66
N VAL A 11 13.53 5.89 6.85
CA VAL A 11 12.23 5.19 6.78
C VAL A 11 11.72 5.07 5.34
N TYR A 12 12.54 4.47 4.45
CA TYR A 12 12.27 4.46 3.01
C TYR A 12 10.91 3.85 2.67
N ARG A 13 10.56 2.72 3.26
CA ARG A 13 9.23 2.09 3.08
C ARG A 13 8.10 3.01 3.58
N ASP A 14 8.27 3.58 4.79
CA ASP A 14 7.20 4.35 5.43
C ASP A 14 6.97 5.71 4.77
N MET A 15 8.02 6.36 4.25
CA MET A 15 7.87 7.63 3.55
C MET A 15 6.96 7.52 2.31
N TRP A 16 7.00 6.41 1.59
CA TRP A 16 6.09 6.13 0.49
C TRP A 16 4.68 5.83 0.97
N GLN A 17 4.52 4.96 1.97
CA GLN A 17 3.20 4.59 2.50
C GLN A 17 2.50 5.76 3.20
N SER A 18 3.23 6.67 3.81
CA SER A 18 2.68 7.88 4.44
C SER A 18 2.33 8.98 3.43
N SER A 19 2.96 8.99 2.27
CA SER A 19 2.64 9.90 1.16
C SER A 19 1.46 9.40 0.32
N GLY A 20 1.37 8.07 0.14
CA GLY A 20 0.34 7.42 -0.68
C GLY A 20 0.07 5.99 -0.26
N LYS A 21 -0.42 5.18 -1.17
CA LYS A 21 -0.70 3.75 -0.93
C LYS A 21 0.46 2.87 -1.38
N TYR A 22 1.11 3.26 -2.48
CA TYR A 22 2.04 2.41 -3.21
C TYR A 22 3.49 2.75 -2.88
N VAL A 23 4.35 1.74 -3.00
CA VAL A 23 5.81 1.83 -2.83
C VAL A 23 6.50 1.57 -4.18
N PRO A 24 7.77 1.94 -4.37
CA PRO A 24 8.48 1.70 -5.62
C PRO A 24 8.54 0.21 -6.02
N ARG A 25 8.54 -0.04 -7.33
CA ARG A 25 8.77 -1.37 -7.90
C ARG A 25 10.21 -1.84 -7.66
N LYS A 26 10.44 -3.14 -7.79
CA LYS A 26 11.76 -3.76 -7.60
C LYS A 26 12.87 -3.12 -8.45
N ASP A 27 12.58 -2.72 -9.70
CA ASP A 27 13.54 -2.06 -10.59
C ASP A 27 13.92 -0.65 -10.10
N GLN A 28 12.95 0.08 -9.52
CA GLN A 28 13.17 1.38 -8.89
C GLN A 28 13.95 1.24 -7.58
N LEU A 29 13.64 0.20 -6.78
CA LEU A 29 14.39 -0.13 -5.56
C LEU A 29 15.87 -0.48 -5.86
N ALA A 30 16.12 -1.25 -6.92
CA ALA A 30 17.47 -1.57 -7.37
C ALA A 30 18.28 -0.34 -7.78
N LYS A 31 17.63 0.67 -8.38
CA LYS A 31 18.28 1.92 -8.81
C LYS A 31 18.62 2.82 -7.64
N ILE A 32 17.75 2.92 -6.65
CA ILE A 32 17.90 3.90 -5.56
C ILE A 32 18.83 3.41 -4.44
N ALA A 33 18.90 2.09 -4.19
CA ALA A 33 19.67 1.56 -3.07
C ALA A 33 21.15 1.98 -3.08
N PRO A 34 21.91 1.89 -4.18
CA PRO A 34 23.30 2.35 -4.22
C PRO A 34 23.44 3.83 -3.89
N VAL A 35 22.53 4.66 -4.38
CA VAL A 35 22.57 6.12 -4.16
C VAL A 35 22.29 6.47 -2.70
N ILE A 36 21.36 5.76 -2.03
CA ILE A 36 21.13 5.91 -0.58
C ILE A 36 22.39 5.51 0.21
N ILE A 37 23.08 4.44 -0.18
CA ILE A 37 24.33 4.03 0.42
C ILE A 37 25.40 5.11 0.28
N ASP A 38 25.53 5.70 -0.91
CA ASP A 38 26.49 6.76 -1.23
C ASP A 38 26.21 8.06 -0.44
N MET A 39 25.00 8.27 0.09
CA MET A 39 24.73 9.38 1.00
C MET A 39 25.57 9.31 2.27
N GLY A 40 25.99 8.12 2.72
CA GLY A 40 26.94 7.87 3.78
C GLY A 40 26.47 8.20 5.20
N CYS A 41 25.24 8.67 5.38
CA CYS A 41 24.74 9.17 6.67
C CYS A 41 23.81 8.18 7.40
N PHE A 42 23.34 7.12 6.75
CA PHE A 42 22.41 6.18 7.36
C PHE A 42 23.13 4.97 7.96
N ASP A 43 22.72 4.60 9.16
CA ASP A 43 23.13 3.37 9.83
C ASP A 43 22.09 2.26 9.65
N ARG A 44 20.84 2.68 9.36
CA ARG A 44 19.70 1.79 9.18
C ARG A 44 18.81 2.27 8.04
N VAL A 45 18.13 1.33 7.39
CA VAL A 45 17.09 1.61 6.36
C VAL A 45 15.88 0.72 6.60
N GLU A 46 14.68 1.30 6.64
CA GLU A 46 13.42 0.55 6.64
C GLU A 46 13.11 0.10 5.23
N THR A 47 13.23 -1.18 4.96
CA THR A 47 13.16 -1.75 3.62
C THR A 47 11.79 -2.29 3.24
N ASN A 48 11.07 -2.85 4.21
CA ASN A 48 9.82 -3.58 3.95
C ASN A 48 8.92 -3.64 5.20
N GLY A 49 7.92 -4.51 5.16
CA GLY A 49 6.91 -4.64 6.20
C GLY A 49 5.71 -3.71 5.98
N GLY A 50 4.86 -3.60 6.98
CA GLY A 50 3.62 -2.83 6.83
C GLY A 50 2.70 -3.44 5.77
N ALA A 51 2.54 -2.78 4.63
CA ALA A 51 1.76 -3.26 3.49
C ALA A 51 2.58 -3.40 2.20
N SER A 52 3.92 -3.31 2.27
CA SER A 52 4.76 -3.29 1.07
C SER A 52 4.65 -4.55 0.23
N GLU A 53 4.70 -5.73 0.86
CA GLU A 53 4.57 -7.01 0.16
C GLU A 53 3.20 -7.16 -0.50
N GLN A 54 2.14 -6.75 0.19
CA GLN A 54 0.80 -6.72 -0.39
C GLN A 54 0.75 -5.82 -1.63
N VAL A 55 1.44 -4.69 -1.61
CA VAL A 55 1.53 -3.75 -2.74
C VAL A 55 2.29 -4.36 -3.91
N ASN A 56 3.40 -5.08 -3.68
CA ASN A 56 4.10 -5.80 -4.74
C ASN A 56 3.17 -6.80 -5.45
N LEU A 57 2.39 -7.59 -4.69
CA LEU A 57 1.40 -8.50 -5.27
C LEU A 57 0.36 -7.77 -6.14
N LEU A 58 -0.08 -6.57 -5.72
CA LEU A 58 -1.00 -5.75 -6.52
C LEU A 58 -0.40 -5.28 -7.84
N TYR A 59 0.92 -5.03 -7.91
CA TYR A 59 1.62 -4.74 -9.16
C TYR A 59 1.74 -5.96 -10.08
N GLY A 60 1.52 -7.17 -9.57
CA GLY A 60 1.91 -8.40 -10.21
C GLY A 60 3.42 -8.68 -10.11
N GLU A 61 4.09 -8.16 -9.08
CA GLU A 61 5.50 -8.44 -8.76
C GLU A 61 5.62 -9.43 -7.60
N ASN A 62 6.68 -10.23 -7.63
CA ASN A 62 7.01 -11.11 -6.52
C ASN A 62 7.63 -10.31 -5.37
N PRO A 63 6.98 -10.24 -4.19
CA PRO A 63 7.48 -9.46 -3.06
C PRO A 63 8.82 -9.99 -2.52
N ASN A 64 9.06 -11.30 -2.59
CA ASN A 64 10.30 -11.91 -2.13
C ASN A 64 11.51 -11.41 -2.92
N ILE A 65 11.36 -11.30 -4.25
CA ILE A 65 12.39 -10.73 -5.12
C ILE A 65 12.59 -9.24 -4.80
N ALA A 66 11.52 -8.49 -4.58
CA ALA A 66 11.61 -7.06 -4.27
C ALA A 66 12.35 -6.81 -2.94
N VAL A 67 12.03 -7.57 -1.88
CA VAL A 67 12.71 -7.48 -0.59
C VAL A 67 14.20 -7.82 -0.73
N ARG A 68 14.55 -8.96 -1.33
CA ARG A 68 15.96 -9.36 -1.53
C ARG A 68 16.73 -8.34 -2.38
N THR A 69 16.10 -7.77 -3.41
CA THR A 69 16.72 -6.75 -4.27
C THR A 69 17.08 -5.50 -3.47
N PHE A 70 16.25 -5.13 -2.52
CA PHE A 70 16.45 -3.89 -1.76
C PHE A 70 17.31 -4.08 -0.51
N THR A 71 17.22 -5.21 0.19
CA THR A 71 18.01 -5.48 1.42
C THR A 71 19.47 -5.78 1.13
N LYS A 72 19.76 -6.57 0.08
CA LYS A 72 21.09 -7.05 -0.23
C LYS A 72 22.18 -5.95 -0.34
N PRO A 73 21.99 -4.84 -1.10
CA PRO A 73 23.02 -3.79 -1.20
C PRO A 73 23.34 -3.16 0.16
N PHE A 74 22.34 -2.95 1.02
CA PHE A 74 22.54 -2.37 2.35
C PHE A 74 23.33 -3.30 3.27
N ASN A 75 22.99 -4.59 3.29
CA ASN A 75 23.72 -5.59 4.07
C ASN A 75 25.20 -5.67 3.61
N GLU A 76 25.46 -5.67 2.29
CA GLU A 76 26.83 -5.65 1.74
C GLU A 76 27.60 -4.39 2.12
N ALA A 77 26.92 -3.26 2.30
CA ALA A 77 27.49 -1.99 2.79
C ALA A 77 27.57 -1.88 4.32
N GLY A 78 27.12 -2.89 5.07
CA GLY A 78 27.10 -2.88 6.53
C GLY A 78 26.03 -1.99 7.17
N ILE A 79 25.03 -1.56 6.38
CA ILE A 79 23.87 -0.78 6.83
C ILE A 79 22.78 -1.77 7.26
N LYS A 80 22.25 -1.61 8.47
CA LYS A 80 21.22 -2.49 9.01
C LYS A 80 19.87 -2.24 8.34
N THR A 81 19.21 -3.32 7.93
CA THR A 81 17.86 -3.26 7.35
C THR A 81 16.82 -3.58 8.42
N HIS A 82 15.66 -2.93 8.33
CA HIS A 82 14.56 -3.24 9.24
C HIS A 82 13.20 -3.25 8.57
N MET A 83 12.26 -3.99 9.17
CA MET A 83 10.89 -4.12 8.72
C MET A 83 9.90 -3.69 9.80
N LEU A 84 8.69 -3.30 9.39
CA LEU A 84 7.56 -3.04 10.29
C LEU A 84 6.69 -4.29 10.44
N ASP A 85 6.47 -4.71 11.70
CA ASP A 85 5.67 -5.86 12.10
C ASP A 85 4.58 -5.43 13.10
N ARG A 86 3.34 -5.83 12.86
CA ARG A 86 2.16 -5.48 13.69
C ARG A 86 1.88 -6.53 14.78
N GLY A 87 2.89 -7.21 15.32
CA GLY A 87 2.74 -8.21 16.37
C GLY A 87 1.70 -9.29 15.99
N LEU A 88 0.60 -9.42 16.75
CA LEU A 88 -0.46 -10.42 16.46
C LEU A 88 -0.95 -10.39 15.02
N ASN A 89 -0.95 -9.22 14.39
CA ASN A 89 -1.43 -9.03 13.01
C ASN A 89 -0.32 -9.21 11.95
N ALA A 90 0.94 -9.33 12.34
CA ALA A 90 2.10 -9.41 11.44
C ALA A 90 2.04 -8.36 10.31
N LEU A 91 1.86 -8.76 9.05
CA LEU A 91 1.76 -7.84 7.91
C LEU A 91 0.31 -7.57 7.46
N ARG A 92 -0.68 -8.13 8.18
CA ARG A 92 -2.12 -7.93 7.89
C ARG A 92 -2.77 -6.84 8.74
N MET A 93 -4.03 -6.59 8.43
CA MET A 93 -4.94 -5.76 9.25
C MET A 93 -5.64 -6.59 10.33
N ASN A 94 -5.71 -7.90 10.18
CA ASN A 94 -6.35 -8.86 11.08
C ASN A 94 -5.31 -9.78 11.71
N PRO A 95 -5.61 -10.41 12.86
CA PRO A 95 -4.74 -11.37 13.50
C PRO A 95 -4.29 -12.52 12.58
N VAL A 96 -3.08 -13.01 12.82
CA VAL A 96 -2.41 -14.05 12.02
C VAL A 96 -2.11 -15.26 12.90
N PRO A 97 -2.33 -16.51 12.42
CA PRO A 97 -1.93 -17.72 13.11
C PRO A 97 -0.46 -17.76 13.52
N ALA A 98 -0.16 -18.44 14.62
CA ALA A 98 1.17 -18.47 15.22
C ALA A 98 2.24 -19.07 14.27
N ASP A 99 1.90 -20.15 13.57
CA ASP A 99 2.78 -20.81 12.60
C ASP A 99 3.19 -19.89 11.45
N VAL A 100 2.25 -19.08 10.91
CA VAL A 100 2.53 -18.11 9.85
C VAL A 100 3.41 -16.95 10.37
N ARG A 101 3.18 -16.48 11.61
CA ARG A 101 4.04 -15.47 12.24
C ARG A 101 5.48 -15.97 12.45
N GLN A 102 5.63 -17.21 12.91
CA GLN A 102 6.94 -17.84 13.07
C GLN A 102 7.67 -17.98 11.73
N LEU A 103 6.96 -18.41 10.70
CA LEU A 103 7.52 -18.52 9.35
C LEU A 103 7.96 -17.15 8.81
N MET A 104 7.21 -16.08 9.08
CA MET A 104 7.57 -14.71 8.69
C MET A 104 9.00 -14.33 9.12
N TYR A 105 9.34 -14.54 10.38
CA TYR A 105 10.68 -14.15 10.87
C TYR A 105 11.79 -14.92 10.19
N LYS A 106 11.62 -16.23 9.96
CA LYS A 106 12.59 -17.07 9.25
C LYS A 106 12.80 -16.59 7.81
N VAL A 107 11.69 -16.38 7.09
CA VAL A 107 11.72 -15.90 5.70
C VAL A 107 12.36 -14.53 5.61
N LYS A 108 11.95 -13.57 6.45
CA LYS A 108 12.46 -12.20 6.38
C LYS A 108 13.94 -12.10 6.77
N HIS A 109 14.38 -12.88 7.75
CA HIS A 109 15.81 -12.99 8.06
C HIS A 109 16.62 -13.56 6.88
N ALA A 110 16.14 -14.64 6.25
CA ALA A 110 16.76 -15.23 5.06
C ALA A 110 16.77 -14.28 3.86
N GLN A 111 15.85 -13.32 3.80
CA GLN A 111 15.80 -12.24 2.81
C GLN A 111 16.71 -11.05 3.14
N GLY A 112 17.47 -11.12 4.24
CA GLY A 112 18.43 -10.09 4.65
C GLY A 112 17.84 -8.97 5.51
N VAL A 113 16.74 -9.20 6.22
CA VAL A 113 16.20 -8.25 7.19
C VAL A 113 16.85 -8.49 8.55
N ASP A 114 17.58 -7.48 9.07
CA ASP A 114 18.32 -7.58 10.33
C ASP A 114 17.43 -7.36 11.56
N ILE A 115 16.52 -6.38 11.50
CA ILE A 115 15.75 -5.90 12.64
C ILE A 115 14.26 -6.00 12.33
N THR A 116 13.47 -6.56 13.24
CA THR A 116 12.01 -6.47 13.16
C THR A 116 11.50 -5.48 14.20
N ARG A 117 10.75 -4.46 13.72
CA ARG A 117 10.07 -3.45 14.55
C ARG A 117 8.67 -3.94 14.88
N ILE A 118 8.53 -4.52 16.07
CA ILE A 118 7.31 -5.23 16.50
C ILE A 118 6.44 -4.28 17.29
N PHE A 119 5.25 -3.93 16.81
CA PHE A 119 4.30 -3.12 17.56
C PHE A 119 2.93 -3.78 17.73
N CYS A 120 2.21 -3.35 18.75
CA CYS A 120 0.80 -3.64 18.93
C CYS A 120 0.05 -2.32 19.14
N GLY A 121 -0.99 -2.05 18.36
CA GLY A 121 -1.76 -0.82 18.51
C GLY A 121 -2.57 -0.73 19.79
N LEU A 122 -2.64 -1.80 20.60
CA LEU A 122 -3.16 -1.77 21.97
C LEU A 122 -2.06 -1.66 23.02
N ASN A 123 -0.78 -1.68 22.60
CA ASN A 123 0.38 -1.81 23.50
C ASN A 123 0.26 -3.01 24.47
N ASP A 124 -0.43 -4.07 24.03
CA ASP A 124 -0.58 -5.30 24.82
C ASP A 124 0.68 -6.17 24.68
N PRO A 125 1.46 -6.39 25.75
CA PRO A 125 2.69 -7.20 25.70
C PRO A 125 2.44 -8.63 25.22
N ARG A 126 1.26 -9.22 25.46
CA ARG A 126 0.91 -10.58 25.01
C ARG A 126 0.98 -10.72 23.48
N ASN A 127 0.73 -9.64 22.75
CA ASN A 127 0.83 -9.61 21.29
C ASN A 127 2.26 -9.39 20.78
N ILE A 128 3.16 -8.85 21.62
CA ILE A 128 4.53 -8.47 21.27
C ILE A 128 5.54 -9.55 21.71
N ILE A 129 5.41 -10.05 22.93
CA ILE A 129 6.38 -10.98 23.56
C ILE A 129 6.61 -12.25 22.71
N PRO A 130 5.57 -12.95 22.17
CA PRO A 130 5.81 -14.09 21.30
C PRO A 130 6.64 -13.73 20.06
N SER A 131 6.41 -12.57 19.46
CA SER A 131 7.18 -12.05 18.33
C SER A 131 8.65 -11.78 18.69
N ILE A 132 8.92 -11.23 19.88
CA ILE A 132 10.31 -11.03 20.37
C ILE A 132 11.04 -12.38 20.39
N LYS A 133 10.41 -13.41 20.95
CA LYS A 133 10.98 -14.76 21.03
C LYS A 133 11.27 -15.31 19.63
N TRP A 134 10.28 -15.33 18.76
CA TRP A 134 10.40 -15.92 17.41
C TRP A 134 11.38 -15.16 16.51
N ALA A 135 11.44 -13.83 16.62
CA ALA A 135 12.41 -13.02 15.89
C ALA A 135 13.86 -13.37 16.31
N LYS A 136 14.12 -13.50 17.62
CA LYS A 136 15.43 -13.91 18.14
C LYS A 136 15.80 -15.33 17.73
N GLU A 137 14.86 -16.26 17.77
CA GLU A 137 15.06 -17.64 17.31
C GLU A 137 15.38 -17.72 15.82
N ALA A 138 14.84 -16.80 15.01
CA ALA A 138 15.15 -16.67 13.59
C ALA A 138 16.49 -15.92 13.31
N GLY A 139 17.14 -15.35 14.33
CA GLY A 139 18.40 -14.61 14.18
C GLY A 139 18.25 -13.10 13.95
N MET A 140 17.02 -12.56 14.03
CA MET A 140 16.75 -11.13 13.90
C MET A 140 16.92 -10.39 15.23
N THR A 141 17.24 -9.11 15.16
CA THR A 141 17.14 -8.22 16.31
C THR A 141 15.67 -7.88 16.57
N ALA A 142 15.19 -8.17 17.77
CA ALA A 142 13.83 -7.86 18.18
C ALA A 142 13.76 -6.44 18.77
N GLN A 143 13.26 -5.49 17.98
CA GLN A 143 12.96 -4.13 18.41
C GLN A 143 11.51 -4.06 18.87
N ALA A 144 11.28 -4.09 20.20
CA ALA A 144 9.95 -3.94 20.76
C ALA A 144 9.50 -2.47 20.70
N THR A 145 8.25 -2.26 20.29
CA THR A 145 7.80 -0.93 19.92
C THR A 145 6.59 -0.51 20.73
N MET A 146 6.68 0.65 21.35
CA MET A 146 5.58 1.29 22.07
C MET A 146 4.88 2.30 21.15
N CYS A 147 3.60 2.11 20.90
CA CYS A 147 2.78 3.07 20.15
C CYS A 147 2.52 4.28 21.02
N ILE A 148 3.06 5.43 20.61
CA ILE A 148 2.94 6.68 21.36
C ILE A 148 1.64 7.39 21.03
N THR A 149 0.91 7.77 22.07
CA THR A 149 -0.21 8.70 22.02
C THR A 149 -0.24 9.52 23.33
N TYR A 150 -1.20 10.40 23.48
CA TYR A 150 -1.32 11.24 24.66
C TYR A 150 -2.76 11.22 25.21
N SER A 151 -2.94 10.74 26.41
CA SER A 151 -4.23 10.69 27.10
C SER A 151 -4.01 10.61 28.62
N LYS A 152 -5.09 10.52 29.39
CA LYS A 152 -4.99 10.26 30.85
C LYS A 152 -4.35 8.91 31.17
N VAL A 153 -4.50 7.92 30.29
CA VAL A 153 -3.90 6.59 30.41
C VAL A 153 -2.45 6.62 29.93
N HIS A 154 -2.21 7.20 28.76
CA HIS A 154 -0.93 7.21 28.09
C HIS A 154 -0.06 8.38 28.57
N ASN A 155 0.55 8.20 29.75
CA ASN A 155 1.49 9.10 30.38
C ASN A 155 2.89 8.49 30.46
N ALA A 156 3.87 9.20 30.99
CA ALA A 156 5.26 8.72 31.06
C ALA A 156 5.39 7.41 31.87
N GLU A 157 4.69 7.31 33.00
CA GLU A 157 4.71 6.12 33.86
C GLU A 157 4.22 4.87 33.13
N TYR A 158 3.10 4.99 32.38
CA TYR A 158 2.57 3.92 31.56
C TYR A 158 3.63 3.38 30.57
N TYR A 159 4.32 4.27 29.87
CA TYR A 159 5.32 3.86 28.87
C TYR A 159 6.61 3.31 29.50
N ILE A 160 7.03 3.84 30.65
CA ILE A 160 8.18 3.31 31.40
C ILE A 160 7.88 1.88 31.85
N ASN A 161 6.71 1.64 32.45
CA ASN A 161 6.32 0.29 32.88
C ASN A 161 6.21 -0.69 31.71
N LEU A 162 5.66 -0.25 30.58
CA LEU A 162 5.59 -1.06 29.37
C LEU A 162 7.00 -1.41 28.84
N ALA A 163 7.91 -0.45 28.80
CA ALA A 163 9.29 -0.70 28.38
C ALA A 163 9.99 -1.72 29.30
N GLU A 164 9.85 -1.59 30.62
CA GLU A 164 10.39 -2.54 31.59
C GLU A 164 9.89 -3.97 31.34
N GLU A 165 8.59 -4.13 31.09
CA GLU A 165 8.01 -5.43 30.80
C GLU A 165 8.56 -6.02 29.49
N LEU A 166 8.67 -5.23 28.43
CA LEU A 166 9.19 -5.67 27.14
C LEU A 166 10.68 -6.04 27.23
N ILE A 167 11.49 -5.26 27.95
CA ILE A 167 12.92 -5.52 28.16
C ILE A 167 13.09 -6.81 28.99
N ALA A 168 12.34 -6.95 30.07
CA ALA A 168 12.37 -8.16 30.90
C ALA A 168 12.00 -9.44 30.11
N ASN A 169 11.22 -9.31 29.05
CA ASN A 169 10.85 -10.40 28.14
C ASN A 169 11.75 -10.51 26.91
N GLY A 170 12.92 -9.87 26.94
CA GLY A 170 14.01 -10.10 26.00
C GLY A 170 14.02 -9.20 24.78
N ALA A 171 13.32 -8.07 24.79
CA ALA A 171 13.52 -7.02 23.79
C ALA A 171 14.98 -6.57 23.76
N GLN A 172 15.57 -6.50 22.57
CA GLN A 172 16.96 -6.09 22.39
C GLN A 172 17.07 -4.59 22.12
N GLU A 173 16.02 -3.99 21.63
CA GLU A 173 15.88 -2.56 21.39
C GLU A 173 14.45 -2.11 21.72
N ILE A 174 14.28 -0.83 22.04
CA ILE A 174 12.99 -0.17 22.24
C ILE A 174 12.80 0.91 21.17
N CYS A 175 11.62 0.91 20.52
CA CYS A 175 11.22 1.98 19.62
C CYS A 175 10.03 2.75 20.21
N LEU A 176 10.15 4.08 20.28
CA LEU A 176 9.03 4.97 20.56
C LEU A 176 8.40 5.35 19.21
N LYS A 177 7.22 4.79 18.90
CA LYS A 177 6.56 4.97 17.60
C LYS A 177 5.41 5.97 17.72
N ASP A 178 5.68 7.20 17.31
CA ASP A 178 4.73 8.30 17.29
C ASP A 178 4.13 8.50 15.88
N MET A 179 3.18 7.65 15.54
CA MET A 179 2.59 7.58 14.21
C MET A 179 1.71 8.78 13.85
N ALA A 180 1.16 9.45 14.85
CA ALA A 180 0.38 10.68 14.67
C ALA A 180 1.24 11.96 14.83
N GLY A 181 2.47 11.83 15.31
CA GLY A 181 3.35 12.96 15.61
C GLY A 181 2.87 13.82 16.79
N ILE A 182 2.11 13.23 17.71
CA ILE A 182 1.48 13.93 18.85
C ILE A 182 2.18 13.69 20.19
N GLY A 183 3.22 12.89 20.22
CA GLY A 183 4.05 12.67 21.40
C GLY A 183 4.58 14.01 21.91
N ARG A 184 4.33 14.32 23.17
CA ARG A 184 4.80 15.57 23.78
C ARG A 184 6.29 15.50 24.02
N PRO A 185 7.11 16.45 23.50
CA PRO A 185 8.56 16.38 23.56
C PRO A 185 9.09 16.13 24.97
N ALA A 186 8.60 16.88 25.96
CA ALA A 186 9.01 16.71 27.37
C ALA A 186 8.67 15.32 27.94
N MET A 187 7.49 14.77 27.60
CA MET A 187 7.10 13.41 28.00
C MET A 187 8.03 12.36 27.39
N LEU A 188 8.35 12.48 26.10
CA LEU A 188 9.28 11.57 25.42
C LEU A 188 10.67 11.61 26.05
N GLY A 189 11.19 12.81 26.35
CA GLY A 189 12.44 12.97 27.08
C GLY A 189 12.43 12.29 28.45
N THR A 190 11.34 12.44 29.20
CA THR A 190 11.16 11.76 30.51
C THR A 190 11.18 10.24 30.37
N ILE A 191 10.47 9.69 29.37
CA ILE A 191 10.43 8.25 29.12
C ILE A 191 11.83 7.71 28.77
N VAL A 192 12.52 8.37 27.85
CA VAL A 192 13.86 7.95 27.39
C VAL A 192 14.87 8.02 28.55
N SER A 193 14.89 9.11 29.32
CA SER A 193 15.80 9.27 30.48
C SER A 193 15.57 8.16 31.50
N ALA A 194 14.33 7.86 31.86
CA ALA A 194 14.02 6.83 32.85
C ALA A 194 14.42 5.42 32.38
N ILE A 195 14.22 5.11 31.08
CA ILE A 195 14.67 3.81 30.53
C ILE A 195 16.20 3.74 30.53
N LYS A 196 16.87 4.79 30.08
CA LYS A 196 18.36 4.83 30.02
C LYS A 196 19.02 4.82 31.39
N GLU A 197 18.39 5.35 32.42
CA GLU A 197 18.90 5.28 33.81
C GLU A 197 18.98 3.83 34.31
N LYS A 198 18.00 3.00 33.96
CA LYS A 198 17.95 1.59 34.38
C LYS A 198 18.65 0.65 33.41
N HIS A 199 18.56 0.94 32.11
CA HIS A 199 19.05 0.14 31.01
C HIS A 199 19.97 0.98 30.09
N PRO A 200 21.18 1.36 30.53
CA PRO A 200 22.03 2.29 29.76
C PRO A 200 22.41 1.76 28.37
N ASP A 201 22.52 0.44 28.24
CA ASP A 201 22.97 -0.22 27.01
C ASP A 201 21.83 -0.52 26.03
N ILE A 202 20.56 -0.40 26.44
CA ILE A 202 19.43 -0.66 25.54
C ILE A 202 19.37 0.43 24.45
N ILE A 203 19.30 0.02 23.19
CA ILE A 203 19.15 0.96 22.09
C ILE A 203 17.72 1.50 22.07
N ILE A 204 17.61 2.83 22.05
CA ILE A 204 16.32 3.52 21.93
C ILE A 204 16.25 4.24 20.58
N GLN A 205 15.28 3.85 19.77
CA GLN A 205 14.97 4.48 18.48
C GLN A 205 13.67 5.28 18.57
N TYR A 206 13.66 6.48 18.00
CA TYR A 206 12.46 7.31 17.90
C TYR A 206 11.98 7.40 16.47
N HIS A 207 10.71 7.06 16.27
CA HIS A 207 9.97 7.12 15.01
C HIS A 207 8.83 8.12 15.19
N GLY A 208 8.96 9.31 14.62
CA GLY A 208 7.99 10.38 14.82
C GLY A 208 7.61 11.09 13.52
N HIS A 209 6.31 11.04 13.17
CA HIS A 209 5.78 11.72 12.00
C HIS A 209 5.69 13.24 12.23
N SER A 210 5.79 14.03 11.15
CA SER A 210 5.79 15.50 11.23
C SER A 210 4.41 16.10 11.41
N GLY A 211 3.34 15.39 11.09
CA GLY A 211 1.93 15.82 11.05
C GLY A 211 1.57 17.13 11.74
N PRO A 212 1.51 17.19 13.08
CA PRO A 212 1.17 18.39 13.85
C PRO A 212 2.35 19.35 14.13
N GLY A 213 3.60 18.96 13.79
CA GLY A 213 4.79 19.80 13.93
C GLY A 213 5.66 19.56 15.15
N PHE A 214 5.37 18.58 16.02
CA PHE A 214 6.20 18.31 17.20
C PHE A 214 7.49 17.54 16.92
N SER A 215 7.59 16.82 15.82
CA SER A 215 8.62 15.81 15.58
C SER A 215 10.05 16.31 15.74
N VAL A 216 10.37 17.51 15.25
CA VAL A 216 11.72 18.10 15.37
C VAL A 216 12.08 18.34 16.83
N ALA A 217 11.17 18.92 17.62
CA ALA A 217 11.37 19.15 19.05
C ALA A 217 11.45 17.81 19.81
N SER A 218 10.62 16.84 19.45
CA SER A 218 10.63 15.49 20.03
C SER A 218 11.95 14.77 19.76
N MET A 219 12.48 14.84 18.54
CA MET A 219 13.79 14.26 18.19
C MET A 219 14.94 14.87 19.02
N LEU A 220 14.91 16.19 19.22
CA LEU A 220 15.91 16.87 20.03
C LEU A 220 15.83 16.44 21.51
N GLU A 221 14.62 16.39 22.07
CA GLU A 221 14.43 15.97 23.47
C GLU A 221 14.79 14.49 23.69
N VAL A 222 14.45 13.61 22.74
CA VAL A 222 14.85 12.21 22.76
C VAL A 222 16.38 12.07 22.70
N ALA A 223 17.05 12.81 21.81
CA ALA A 223 18.51 12.79 21.72
C ALA A 223 19.17 13.27 23.02
N LYS A 224 18.70 14.39 23.59
CA LYS A 224 19.20 14.93 24.88
C LYS A 224 18.99 13.96 26.04
N ALA A 225 17.89 13.22 26.04
CA ALA A 225 17.54 12.24 27.07
C ALA A 225 18.34 10.93 26.95
N GLY A 226 19.12 10.74 25.90
CA GLY A 226 19.95 9.55 25.71
C GLY A 226 19.44 8.59 24.62
N GLY A 227 18.50 8.98 23.79
CA GLY A 227 18.12 8.22 22.59
C GLY A 227 19.30 7.99 21.64
N ASP A 228 19.26 6.93 20.86
CA ASP A 228 20.41 6.47 20.06
C ASP A 228 20.19 6.63 18.56
N VAL A 229 18.97 6.36 18.08
CA VAL A 229 18.64 6.32 16.66
C VAL A 229 17.39 7.16 16.39
N LEU A 230 17.43 7.98 15.34
CA LEU A 230 16.29 8.79 14.90
C LEU A 230 15.87 8.39 13.49
N ASP A 231 14.56 8.16 13.32
CA ASP A 231 13.95 7.90 12.04
C ASP A 231 13.76 9.21 11.28
N VAL A 232 14.30 9.27 10.06
CA VAL A 232 14.24 10.44 9.19
C VAL A 232 13.82 10.05 7.78
N ALA A 233 13.37 11.04 7.01
CA ALA A 233 13.04 10.90 5.60
C ALA A 233 13.96 11.75 4.73
N MET A 234 13.71 11.78 3.43
CA MET A 234 14.42 12.61 2.46
C MET A 234 13.43 13.23 1.45
N GLU A 235 13.78 14.41 0.91
CA GLU A 235 12.99 15.00 -0.17
C GLU A 235 12.92 14.08 -1.42
N PRO A 236 11.81 14.17 -2.18
CA PRO A 236 10.64 15.05 -2.01
C PRO A 236 9.57 14.50 -1.09
N LEU A 237 9.79 13.38 -0.40
CA LEU A 237 8.84 12.69 0.47
C LEU A 237 9.17 12.87 1.97
N SER A 238 9.71 14.01 2.36
CA SER A 238 9.87 14.42 3.77
C SER A 238 8.78 15.41 4.18
N TRP A 239 8.61 15.61 5.51
CA TRP A 239 7.63 16.53 6.12
C TRP A 239 6.16 16.10 5.95
N GLY A 240 5.24 17.02 6.12
CA GLY A 240 3.81 16.72 6.05
C GLY A 240 3.42 15.57 6.98
N MET A 241 2.83 14.53 6.42
CA MET A 241 2.44 13.30 7.15
C MET A 241 3.59 12.27 7.24
N VAL A 242 4.75 12.60 6.70
CA VAL A 242 5.95 11.76 6.74
C VAL A 242 6.87 12.21 7.89
N HIS A 243 8.12 11.84 7.89
CA HIS A 243 9.12 12.22 8.89
C HIS A 243 9.87 13.50 8.51
N PRO A 244 10.54 14.15 9.46
CA PRO A 244 11.45 15.24 9.17
C PRO A 244 12.57 14.83 8.22
N ASP A 245 13.05 15.80 7.45
CA ASP A 245 14.18 15.59 6.54
C ASP A 245 15.51 15.45 7.29
N VAL A 246 16.33 14.54 6.81
CA VAL A 246 17.65 14.22 7.40
C VAL A 246 18.57 15.42 7.46
N ILE A 247 18.54 16.32 6.47
CA ILE A 247 19.39 17.54 6.45
C ILE A 247 19.05 18.44 7.64
N THR A 248 17.77 18.68 7.87
CA THR A 248 17.30 19.52 8.98
C THR A 248 17.68 18.92 10.33
N ILE A 249 17.45 17.61 10.50
CA ILE A 249 17.75 16.94 11.77
C ILE A 249 19.25 16.87 12.02
N GLN A 250 20.06 16.61 10.99
CA GLN A 250 21.52 16.65 11.10
C GLN A 250 22.00 18.04 11.56
N SER A 251 21.51 19.10 10.91
CA SER A 251 21.90 20.47 11.26
C SER A 251 21.55 20.83 12.70
N MET A 252 20.31 20.50 13.12
CA MET A 252 19.85 20.71 14.50
C MET A 252 20.73 19.97 15.54
N LEU A 253 21.04 18.69 15.27
CA LEU A 253 21.85 17.89 16.19
C LEU A 253 23.30 18.36 16.29
N LYS A 254 23.91 18.77 15.18
CA LYS A 254 25.25 19.39 15.17
C LYS A 254 25.29 20.68 15.98
N ASP A 255 24.30 21.55 15.83
CA ASP A 255 24.15 22.78 16.63
C ASP A 255 23.98 22.47 18.12
N ALA A 256 23.18 21.44 18.44
CA ALA A 256 23.01 20.96 19.82
C ALA A 256 24.23 20.22 20.39
N GLY A 257 25.30 20.03 19.60
CA GLY A 257 26.56 19.46 20.04
C GLY A 257 26.69 17.94 19.95
N PHE A 258 25.77 17.26 19.28
CA PHE A 258 25.87 15.82 19.00
C PHE A 258 26.84 15.51 17.86
N LEU A 259 27.35 14.28 17.84
CA LEU A 259 28.04 13.73 16.68
C LEU A 259 27.01 13.03 15.79
N VAL A 260 27.06 13.34 14.52
CA VAL A 260 26.24 12.70 13.48
C VAL A 260 27.08 12.58 12.20
N LYS A 261 26.85 11.54 11.42
CA LYS A 261 27.54 11.33 10.14
C LYS A 261 27.25 12.48 9.16
N ASP A 262 28.23 12.81 8.33
CA ASP A 262 28.05 13.78 7.26
C ASP A 262 27.22 13.22 6.11
N ILE A 263 26.45 14.09 5.46
CA ILE A 263 25.65 13.76 4.31
C ILE A 263 26.44 14.08 3.03
N ASN A 264 26.64 13.09 2.16
CA ASN A 264 27.08 13.38 0.80
C ASN A 264 25.94 14.04 0.02
N MET A 265 26.02 15.38 -0.06
CA MET A 265 24.97 16.17 -0.69
C MET A 265 24.79 15.91 -2.18
N LYS A 266 25.82 15.45 -2.89
CA LYS A 266 25.70 15.03 -4.29
C LYS A 266 24.80 13.80 -4.42
N ALA A 267 25.06 12.79 -3.61
CA ALA A 267 24.24 11.58 -3.56
C ALA A 267 22.82 11.88 -3.05
N TYR A 268 22.66 12.79 -2.07
CA TYR A 268 21.33 13.24 -1.65
C TYR A 268 20.52 13.84 -2.79
N MET A 269 21.13 14.72 -3.59
CA MET A 269 20.44 15.36 -4.74
C MET A 269 20.12 14.32 -5.84
N GLU A 270 20.97 13.33 -6.03
CA GLU A 270 20.71 12.22 -6.95
C GLU A 270 19.54 11.35 -6.45
N ALA A 271 19.54 10.96 -5.17
CA ALA A 271 18.45 10.21 -4.55
C ALA A 271 17.11 10.97 -4.63
N ARG A 272 17.14 12.29 -4.39
CA ARG A 272 15.98 13.18 -4.55
C ARG A 272 15.46 13.17 -5.98
N SER A 273 16.34 13.29 -6.97
CA SER A 273 15.97 13.30 -8.40
C SER A 273 15.41 11.94 -8.84
N LEU A 274 16.00 10.83 -8.41
CA LEU A 274 15.48 9.49 -8.67
C LEU A 274 14.10 9.29 -8.02
N THR A 275 13.94 9.70 -6.77
CA THR A 275 12.64 9.62 -6.08
C THR A 275 11.58 10.45 -6.79
N GLN A 276 11.93 11.66 -7.28
CA GLN A 276 11.03 12.46 -8.10
C GLN A 276 10.68 11.75 -9.41
N SER A 277 11.65 11.12 -10.09
CA SER A 277 11.37 10.37 -11.32
C SER A 277 10.42 9.20 -11.11
N PHE A 278 10.46 8.54 -9.92
CA PHE A 278 9.51 7.47 -9.58
C PHE A 278 8.09 8.02 -9.33
N ILE A 279 8.00 9.23 -8.77
CA ILE A 279 6.73 9.95 -8.62
C ILE A 279 6.16 10.31 -10.00
N ASP A 280 6.99 10.85 -10.87
CA ASP A 280 6.60 11.29 -12.21
C ASP A 280 6.24 10.11 -13.13
N ASP A 281 6.86 8.93 -12.94
CA ASP A 281 6.56 7.72 -13.68
C ASP A 281 5.09 7.30 -13.46
N PHE A 282 4.73 6.90 -12.25
CA PHE A 282 3.35 6.49 -11.96
C PHE A 282 2.94 6.65 -10.49
N LEU A 283 3.88 6.69 -9.55
CA LEU A 283 3.56 6.72 -8.12
C LEU A 283 2.84 8.01 -7.70
N GLY A 284 3.06 9.10 -8.41
CA GLY A 284 2.38 10.38 -8.16
C GLY A 284 0.85 10.33 -8.31
N TYR A 285 0.33 9.40 -9.11
CA TYR A 285 -1.13 9.19 -9.24
C TYR A 285 -1.77 8.57 -7.98
N TRP A 286 -0.94 8.04 -7.08
CA TRP A 286 -1.35 7.41 -5.83
C TRP A 286 -1.04 8.27 -4.60
N ILE A 287 -0.20 9.30 -4.74
CA ILE A 287 0.13 10.24 -3.68
C ILE A 287 -1.03 11.21 -3.49
N ASP A 288 -1.49 11.35 -2.25
CA ASP A 288 -2.46 12.38 -1.90
C ASP A 288 -1.72 13.70 -1.58
N PRO A 289 -1.94 14.79 -2.36
CA PRO A 289 -1.26 16.06 -2.12
C PRO A 289 -1.49 16.65 -0.72
N ARG A 290 -2.57 16.25 -0.02
CA ARG A 290 -2.84 16.67 1.36
C ARG A 290 -1.84 16.09 2.34
N ASN A 291 -1.26 14.92 2.04
CA ASN A 291 -0.26 14.29 2.91
C ASN A 291 1.08 15.04 2.93
N SER A 292 1.35 15.93 1.98
CA SER A 292 2.52 16.81 2.02
C SER A 292 2.37 18.02 2.96
N LYS A 293 1.19 18.22 3.55
CA LYS A 293 0.89 19.36 4.43
C LYS A 293 0.83 18.93 5.88
N MET A 294 1.43 19.71 6.75
CA MET A 294 1.24 19.58 8.19
C MET A 294 -0.13 20.16 8.61
N THR A 295 -0.72 19.61 9.65
CA THR A 295 -1.96 20.12 10.25
C THR A 295 -1.96 19.96 11.76
N SER A 296 -2.11 21.07 12.48
CA SER A 296 -2.19 21.10 13.94
C SER A 296 -3.49 20.48 14.49
N LEU A 297 -4.52 20.28 13.66
CA LEU A 297 -5.77 19.63 14.08
C LEU A 297 -5.55 18.20 14.58
N LEU A 298 -4.47 17.52 14.14
CA LEU A 298 -4.10 16.20 14.64
C LEU A 298 -3.78 16.15 16.14
N VAL A 299 -3.39 17.28 16.74
CA VAL A 299 -3.10 17.36 18.18
C VAL A 299 -4.31 16.98 19.03
N GLY A 300 -5.53 17.33 18.58
CA GLY A 300 -6.76 17.04 19.29
C GLY A 300 -7.27 15.62 19.09
N CYS A 301 -7.33 15.13 17.86
CA CYS A 301 -7.94 13.84 17.55
C CYS A 301 -6.96 12.66 17.62
N GLY A 302 -5.65 12.90 17.56
CA GLY A 302 -4.61 11.86 17.63
C GLY A 302 -4.63 10.83 16.50
N LEU A 303 -5.34 11.09 15.41
CA LEU A 303 -5.40 10.20 14.25
C LEU A 303 -4.09 10.27 13.44
N PRO A 304 -3.62 9.15 12.86
CA PRO A 304 -2.46 9.16 11.98
C PRO A 304 -2.67 10.07 10.78
N GLY A 305 -1.65 10.89 10.46
CA GLY A 305 -1.71 11.84 9.36
C GLY A 305 -2.00 11.19 8.00
N GLY A 306 -1.42 10.02 7.73
CA GLY A 306 -1.68 9.26 6.51
C GLY A 306 -3.15 8.84 6.31
N MET A 307 -3.98 8.90 7.35
CA MET A 307 -5.42 8.65 7.24
C MET A 307 -6.24 9.86 6.79
N MET A 308 -5.67 11.07 6.82
CA MET A 308 -6.42 12.30 6.50
C MET A 308 -7.03 12.25 5.11
N GLY A 309 -6.31 11.69 4.13
CA GLY A 309 -6.84 11.52 2.77
C GLY A 309 -8.08 10.64 2.71
N SER A 310 -8.04 9.47 3.34
CA SER A 310 -9.18 8.55 3.39
C SER A 310 -10.33 9.12 4.22
N LEU A 311 -10.04 9.77 5.34
CA LEU A 311 -11.04 10.40 6.20
C LEU A 311 -11.82 11.48 5.44
N MET A 312 -11.13 12.36 4.70
CA MET A 312 -11.78 13.39 3.90
C MET A 312 -12.59 12.81 2.74
N ALA A 313 -12.15 11.69 2.14
CA ALA A 313 -12.91 11.00 1.10
C ALA A 313 -14.20 10.38 1.66
N ASP A 314 -14.12 9.70 2.81
CA ASP A 314 -15.26 9.10 3.48
C ASP A 314 -16.26 10.16 3.94
N LEU A 315 -15.77 11.26 4.54
CA LEU A 315 -16.57 12.38 4.96
C LEU A 315 -17.36 12.99 3.79
N LYS A 316 -16.67 13.26 2.68
CA LYS A 316 -17.29 13.79 1.47
C LYS A 316 -18.34 12.83 0.88
N GLY A 317 -18.08 11.53 0.93
CA GLY A 317 -19.02 10.50 0.49
C GLY A 317 -20.32 10.47 1.34
N MET A 318 -20.22 10.78 2.63
CA MET A 318 -21.35 10.76 3.56
C MET A 318 -22.02 12.13 3.74
N HIS A 319 -21.39 13.23 3.36
CA HIS A 319 -21.85 14.60 3.57
C HIS A 319 -23.28 14.84 3.04
N ALA A 320 -23.53 14.44 1.79
CA ALA A 320 -24.84 14.60 1.18
C ALA A 320 -25.94 13.81 1.92
N ALA A 321 -25.65 12.58 2.36
CA ALA A 321 -26.60 11.74 3.07
C ALA A 321 -26.90 12.28 4.48
N ILE A 322 -25.87 12.72 5.21
CA ILE A 322 -26.02 13.33 6.54
C ILE A 322 -26.87 14.60 6.43
N ASN A 323 -26.57 15.49 5.49
CA ASN A 323 -27.32 16.74 5.30
C ASN A 323 -28.78 16.50 4.88
N ALA A 324 -29.04 15.52 4.00
CA ALA A 324 -30.41 15.15 3.65
C ALA A 324 -31.22 14.71 4.89
N ASN A 325 -30.60 13.95 5.80
CA ASN A 325 -31.23 13.54 7.04
C ASN A 325 -31.47 14.72 8.00
N LEU A 326 -30.49 15.62 8.17
CA LEU A 326 -30.62 16.82 9.02
C LEU A 326 -31.76 17.72 8.54
N VAL A 327 -31.79 18.04 7.24
CA VAL A 327 -32.84 18.86 6.64
C VAL A 327 -34.22 18.23 6.79
N LYS A 328 -34.35 16.91 6.57
CA LYS A 328 -35.60 16.17 6.78
C LYS A 328 -36.13 16.28 8.23
N ARG A 329 -35.24 16.49 9.19
CA ARG A 329 -35.56 16.67 10.61
C ARG A 329 -35.68 18.14 11.03
N GLY A 330 -35.66 19.08 10.06
CA GLY A 330 -35.77 20.52 10.33
C GLY A 330 -34.49 21.13 10.92
N GLN A 331 -33.33 20.47 10.75
CA GLN A 331 -32.04 20.98 11.19
C GLN A 331 -31.29 21.59 9.99
N SER A 332 -30.35 22.51 10.25
CA SER A 332 -29.53 23.11 9.22
C SER A 332 -28.55 22.10 8.64
N ALA A 333 -28.30 22.23 7.32
CA ALA A 333 -27.21 21.49 6.68
C ALA A 333 -25.86 22.02 7.17
N LEU A 334 -24.88 21.14 7.28
CA LEU A 334 -23.49 21.44 7.66
C LEU A 334 -22.63 21.56 6.40
N SER A 335 -21.67 22.47 6.42
CA SER A 335 -20.57 22.49 5.46
C SER A 335 -19.62 21.30 5.66
N GLU A 336 -18.73 21.04 4.69
CA GLU A 336 -17.70 19.98 4.85
C GLU A 336 -16.79 20.28 6.07
N ASP A 337 -16.44 21.54 6.32
CA ASP A 337 -15.59 21.95 7.44
C ASP A 337 -16.31 21.78 8.79
N GLU A 338 -17.59 22.17 8.89
CA GLU A 338 -18.38 21.96 10.10
C GLU A 338 -18.56 20.47 10.40
N LEU A 339 -18.79 19.64 9.36
CA LEU A 339 -18.89 18.19 9.55
C LEU A 339 -17.55 17.58 9.97
N LEU A 340 -16.42 18.11 9.50
CA LEU A 340 -15.09 17.69 9.94
C LEU A 340 -14.86 18.01 11.43
N VAL A 341 -15.28 19.17 11.90
CA VAL A 341 -15.22 19.54 13.32
C VAL A 341 -16.08 18.60 14.17
N GLU A 342 -17.33 18.35 13.76
CA GLU A 342 -18.22 17.38 14.44
C GLU A 342 -17.60 15.98 14.47
N LEU A 343 -16.88 15.57 13.41
CA LEU A 343 -16.21 14.26 13.38
C LEU A 343 -15.05 14.21 14.38
N PHE A 344 -14.24 15.25 14.47
CA PHE A 344 -13.13 15.28 15.43
C PHE A 344 -13.64 15.31 16.88
N ASP A 345 -14.69 16.06 17.14
CA ASP A 345 -15.34 16.08 18.45
C ASP A 345 -15.90 14.71 18.81
N GLU A 346 -16.53 14.04 17.85
CA GLU A 346 -17.04 12.68 18.07
C GLU A 346 -15.91 11.67 18.30
N VAL A 347 -14.80 11.74 17.55
CA VAL A 347 -13.61 10.91 17.80
C VAL A 347 -13.09 11.14 19.23
N GLN A 348 -12.91 12.40 19.66
CA GLN A 348 -12.47 12.74 21.01
C GLN A 348 -13.43 12.22 22.08
N ARG A 349 -14.74 12.26 21.83
CA ARG A 349 -15.76 11.77 22.75
C ARG A 349 -15.73 10.25 22.90
N ILE A 350 -15.70 9.51 21.78
CA ILE A 350 -15.82 8.05 21.81
C ILE A 350 -14.51 7.33 22.13
N TRP A 351 -13.38 7.91 21.80
CA TRP A 351 -12.08 7.27 21.98
C TRP A 351 -11.83 6.79 23.42
N PRO A 352 -12.02 7.63 24.49
CA PRO A 352 -11.89 7.14 25.86
C PRO A 352 -12.98 6.13 26.24
N MET A 353 -14.18 6.21 25.68
CA MET A 353 -15.24 5.23 25.92
C MET A 353 -14.89 3.83 25.40
N LEU A 354 -14.04 3.76 24.39
CA LEU A 354 -13.57 2.53 23.74
C LEU A 354 -12.27 1.97 24.37
N GLY A 355 -11.90 2.43 25.58
CA GLY A 355 -10.69 1.96 26.26
C GLY A 355 -9.39 2.55 25.73
N THR A 356 -9.43 3.70 25.09
CA THR A 356 -8.26 4.47 24.61
C THR A 356 -7.24 3.65 23.80
N PRO A 357 -7.62 2.86 22.77
CA PRO A 357 -6.66 2.17 21.92
C PRO A 357 -5.72 3.19 21.27
N CYS A 358 -4.43 2.88 21.10
CA CYS A 358 -3.57 3.77 20.33
C CYS A 358 -4.10 3.90 18.91
N LEU A 359 -4.20 5.16 18.42
CA LEU A 359 -4.77 5.43 17.11
C LEU A 359 -3.76 5.14 16.00
N VAL A 360 -3.38 3.88 15.89
CA VAL A 360 -2.56 3.30 14.82
C VAL A 360 -3.38 2.23 14.09
N THR A 361 -2.98 1.87 12.90
CA THR A 361 -3.62 0.81 12.10
C THR A 361 -3.56 -0.55 12.83
N PRO A 362 -4.69 -1.31 12.94
CA PRO A 362 -6.01 -1.03 12.35
C PRO A 362 -6.96 -0.19 13.23
N PHE A 363 -6.65 0.02 14.50
CA PHE A 363 -7.57 0.57 15.51
C PHE A 363 -7.99 2.01 15.22
N SER A 364 -7.10 2.81 14.65
CA SER A 364 -7.45 4.17 14.17
C SER A 364 -8.60 4.16 13.17
N GLN A 365 -8.66 3.14 12.29
CA GLN A 365 -9.77 3.00 11.34
C GLN A 365 -11.08 2.64 12.05
N TYR A 366 -11.02 1.76 13.07
CA TYR A 366 -12.20 1.36 13.81
C TYR A 366 -12.82 2.56 14.54
N VAL A 367 -11.99 3.36 15.24
CA VAL A 367 -12.46 4.55 15.96
C VAL A 367 -13.01 5.60 14.99
N LYS A 368 -12.30 5.87 13.88
CA LYS A 368 -12.77 6.79 12.82
C LYS A 368 -14.11 6.33 12.24
N ASN A 369 -14.24 5.07 11.88
CA ASN A 369 -15.47 4.54 11.28
C ASN A 369 -16.63 4.59 12.28
N ALA A 370 -16.38 4.29 13.57
CA ALA A 370 -17.40 4.43 14.61
C ALA A 370 -17.88 5.87 14.78
N ALA A 371 -16.98 6.84 14.77
CA ALA A 371 -17.33 8.25 14.84
C ALA A 371 -18.19 8.68 13.64
N LEU A 372 -17.81 8.31 12.42
CA LEU A 372 -18.58 8.56 11.21
C LEU A 372 -19.99 7.93 11.28
N MET A 373 -20.08 6.67 11.71
CA MET A 373 -21.37 5.98 11.84
C MET A 373 -22.23 6.60 12.94
N ASN A 374 -21.63 7.11 14.02
CA ASN A 374 -22.35 7.83 15.06
C ASN A 374 -22.92 9.16 14.53
N LEU A 375 -22.17 9.93 13.74
CA LEU A 375 -22.67 11.15 13.10
C LEU A 375 -23.82 10.84 12.14
N TYR A 376 -23.68 9.78 11.36
CA TYR A 376 -24.76 9.33 10.49
C TYR A 376 -26.01 8.92 11.26
N SER A 377 -25.86 8.09 12.31
CA SER A 377 -26.98 7.69 13.18
C SER A 377 -27.62 8.89 13.88
N LYS A 378 -26.82 9.84 14.40
CA LYS A 378 -27.28 11.10 14.99
C LYS A 378 -28.13 11.91 14.00
N SER A 379 -27.69 11.99 12.72
CA SER A 379 -28.45 12.67 11.67
C SER A 379 -29.83 12.04 11.42
N MET A 380 -29.96 10.73 11.60
CA MET A 380 -31.22 9.99 11.52
C MET A 380 -32.05 10.05 12.79
N GLY A 381 -31.52 10.54 13.94
CA GLY A 381 -32.16 10.53 15.24
C GLY A 381 -32.00 9.22 16.01
N GLU A 382 -31.08 8.38 15.57
CA GLU A 382 -30.74 7.12 16.24
C GLU A 382 -29.73 7.35 17.37
N LYS A 383 -29.62 6.39 18.29
CA LYS A 383 -28.62 6.41 19.37
C LYS A 383 -27.22 6.16 18.80
N PRO A 384 -26.15 6.69 19.45
CA PRO A 384 -24.75 6.31 19.12
C PRO A 384 -24.55 4.79 19.21
N PHE A 385 -23.56 4.28 18.47
CA PHE A 385 -23.18 2.86 18.45
C PHE A 385 -24.26 1.88 17.95
N THR A 386 -25.35 2.39 17.36
CA THR A 386 -26.35 1.54 16.71
C THR A 386 -25.74 0.74 15.55
N ARG A 387 -24.78 1.34 14.84
CA ARG A 387 -24.07 0.77 13.68
C ARG A 387 -22.59 0.63 14.00
N MET A 388 -22.15 -0.58 14.30
CA MET A 388 -20.76 -0.87 14.64
C MET A 388 -20.22 -1.99 13.75
N ASP A 389 -18.98 -1.80 13.28
CA ASP A 389 -18.24 -2.79 12.49
C ASP A 389 -17.94 -4.04 13.34
N PRO A 390 -18.11 -5.26 12.82
CA PRO A 390 -17.72 -6.50 13.50
C PRO A 390 -16.28 -6.52 13.99
N ALA A 391 -15.33 -5.95 13.24
CA ALA A 391 -13.93 -5.88 13.63
C ALA A 391 -13.71 -5.00 14.87
N MET A 392 -14.49 -3.92 15.00
CA MET A 392 -14.48 -3.09 16.19
C MET A 392 -14.98 -3.85 17.43
N TRP A 393 -16.01 -4.68 17.30
CA TRP A 393 -16.43 -5.58 18.36
C TRP A 393 -15.33 -6.56 18.76
N GLY A 394 -14.57 -7.07 17.81
CA GLY A 394 -13.39 -7.92 18.10
C GLY A 394 -12.37 -7.22 19.01
N MET A 395 -12.11 -5.93 18.78
CA MET A 395 -11.24 -5.10 19.63
C MET A 395 -11.86 -4.90 21.02
N ILE A 396 -13.11 -4.45 21.08
CA ILE A 396 -13.83 -4.16 22.36
C ILE A 396 -13.91 -5.40 23.25
N LEU A 397 -14.18 -6.56 22.67
CA LEU A 397 -14.35 -7.82 23.38
C LEU A 397 -13.02 -8.49 23.77
N GLY A 398 -11.85 -7.89 23.47
CA GLY A 398 -10.55 -8.41 23.84
C GLY A 398 -9.95 -9.44 22.87
N LYS A 399 -10.62 -9.75 21.75
CA LYS A 399 -10.13 -10.74 20.76
C LYS A 399 -8.88 -10.28 19.99
N SER A 400 -8.56 -8.99 20.02
CA SER A 400 -7.36 -8.40 19.45
C SER A 400 -6.29 -8.08 20.50
N GLY A 401 -6.58 -8.30 21.78
CA GLY A 401 -5.70 -7.96 22.90
C GLY A 401 -6.41 -7.11 23.96
N LYS A 402 -5.70 -6.85 25.05
CA LYS A 402 -6.18 -6.01 26.15
C LYS A 402 -6.13 -4.53 25.77
N LEU A 403 -7.24 -3.83 26.00
CA LEU A 403 -7.30 -2.37 25.82
C LEU A 403 -6.41 -1.66 26.85
N PRO A 404 -5.76 -0.53 26.49
CA PRO A 404 -4.95 0.25 27.43
C PRO A 404 -5.74 0.85 28.60
N GLY A 405 -6.97 1.31 28.34
CA GLY A 405 -7.86 1.88 29.32
C GLY A 405 -9.15 1.06 29.51
N GLU A 406 -9.98 1.49 30.44
CA GLU A 406 -11.26 0.85 30.73
C GLU A 406 -12.32 1.24 29.69
N LEU A 407 -13.20 0.30 29.38
CA LEU A 407 -14.41 0.56 28.58
C LEU A 407 -15.42 1.36 29.38
N ALA A 408 -16.11 2.28 28.72
CA ALA A 408 -17.25 2.96 29.32
C ALA A 408 -18.38 1.96 29.65
N PRO A 409 -19.11 2.19 30.78
CA PRO A 409 -20.22 1.31 31.18
C PRO A 409 -21.25 1.10 30.07
N GLU A 410 -21.55 2.13 29.29
CA GLU A 410 -22.52 2.06 28.19
C GLU A 410 -22.09 1.07 27.09
N ILE A 411 -20.78 0.93 26.84
CA ILE A 411 -20.23 -0.02 25.85
C ILE A 411 -20.32 -1.45 26.39
N ILE A 412 -20.06 -1.62 27.69
CA ILE A 412 -20.17 -2.92 28.36
C ILE A 412 -21.64 -3.39 28.37
N GLU A 413 -22.58 -2.50 28.70
CA GLU A 413 -24.01 -2.80 28.68
C GLU A 413 -24.49 -3.15 27.28
N LEU A 414 -24.07 -2.39 26.27
CA LEU A 414 -24.40 -2.66 24.88
C LEU A 414 -23.88 -4.03 24.40
N ALA A 415 -22.67 -4.43 24.82
CA ALA A 415 -22.16 -5.77 24.54
C ALA A 415 -23.01 -6.87 25.18
N LYS A 416 -23.41 -6.68 26.45
CA LYS A 416 -24.32 -7.60 27.18
C LYS A 416 -25.70 -7.72 26.53
N GLU A 417 -26.31 -6.60 26.16
CA GLU A 417 -27.60 -6.57 25.45
C GLU A 417 -27.57 -7.34 24.15
N LYS A 418 -26.41 -7.35 23.46
CA LYS A 418 -26.19 -8.11 22.23
C LYS A 418 -25.77 -9.57 22.47
N GLY A 419 -25.69 -10.03 23.72
CA GLY A 419 -25.28 -11.39 24.08
C GLY A 419 -23.82 -11.70 23.74
N MET A 420 -22.96 -10.68 23.74
CA MET A 420 -21.53 -10.83 23.41
C MET A 420 -20.72 -11.11 24.66
N GLU A 421 -19.73 -12.02 24.54
CA GLU A 421 -18.83 -12.40 25.63
C GLU A 421 -17.46 -11.75 25.48
N PHE A 422 -16.90 -11.27 26.59
CA PHE A 422 -15.55 -10.73 26.66
C PHE A 422 -14.54 -11.87 26.72
N TYR A 423 -13.45 -11.71 25.97
CA TYR A 423 -12.34 -12.63 25.92
C TYR A 423 -11.15 -12.05 26.67
N THR A 424 -10.64 -12.78 27.67
CA THR A 424 -9.56 -12.32 28.57
C THR A 424 -8.26 -13.09 28.42
N ASP A 425 -8.31 -14.24 27.76
CA ASP A 425 -7.16 -15.12 27.57
C ASP A 425 -6.21 -14.60 26.46
N ASP A 426 -5.20 -15.38 26.10
CA ASP A 426 -4.27 -15.02 25.05
C ASP A 426 -4.96 -14.92 23.69
N PRO A 427 -4.97 -13.73 23.03
CA PRO A 427 -5.61 -13.56 21.73
C PRO A 427 -5.09 -14.52 20.64
N GLN A 428 -3.82 -14.95 20.71
CA GLN A 428 -3.26 -15.88 19.73
C GLN A 428 -4.00 -17.22 19.71
N ALA A 429 -4.54 -17.67 20.85
CA ALA A 429 -5.26 -18.94 20.94
C ALA A 429 -6.55 -19.00 20.10
N LEU A 430 -7.09 -17.84 19.69
CA LEU A 430 -8.26 -17.77 18.81
C LEU A 430 -7.94 -18.08 17.33
N TYR A 431 -6.66 -18.15 16.97
CA TYR A 431 -6.20 -18.27 15.59
C TYR A 431 -5.32 -19.51 15.44
N PRO A 432 -5.93 -20.68 15.19
CA PRO A 432 -5.21 -21.95 15.07
C PRO A 432 -4.27 -21.96 13.87
N ASP A 433 -3.28 -22.85 13.92
CA ASP A 433 -2.30 -23.05 12.86
C ASP A 433 -2.94 -23.42 11.51
N VAL A 434 -2.43 -22.89 10.43
CA VAL A 434 -3.00 -23.04 9.07
C VAL A 434 -1.99 -23.48 8.00
N LEU A 435 -0.68 -23.43 8.25
CA LEU A 435 0.34 -23.78 7.25
C LEU A 435 0.13 -25.14 6.59
N PRO A 436 -0.28 -26.22 7.31
CA PRO A 436 -0.54 -27.50 6.67
C PRO A 436 -1.58 -27.44 5.55
N GLN A 437 -2.61 -26.58 5.69
CA GLN A 437 -3.65 -26.41 4.67
C GLN A 437 -3.11 -25.71 3.43
N PHE A 438 -2.29 -24.64 3.62
CA PHE A 438 -1.65 -23.91 2.53
C PHE A 438 -0.62 -24.78 1.79
N ILE A 439 0.14 -25.61 2.51
CA ILE A 439 1.08 -26.57 1.91
C ILE A 439 0.33 -27.56 1.00
N ALA A 440 -0.73 -28.17 1.50
CA ALA A 440 -1.53 -29.13 0.73
C ALA A 440 -2.15 -28.47 -0.53
N GLU A 441 -2.54 -27.21 -0.42
CA GLU A 441 -3.07 -26.48 -1.58
C GLU A 441 -1.99 -26.14 -2.60
N MET A 442 -0.79 -25.71 -2.16
CA MET A 442 0.34 -25.45 -3.06
C MET A 442 0.72 -26.74 -3.82
N GLU A 443 0.80 -27.86 -3.14
CA GLU A 443 1.06 -29.18 -3.76
C GLU A 443 0.00 -29.53 -4.81
N LYS A 444 -1.27 -29.34 -4.49
CA LYS A 444 -2.39 -29.57 -5.42
C LYS A 444 -2.32 -28.71 -6.67
N ASN A 445 -1.88 -27.46 -6.52
CA ASN A 445 -1.79 -26.51 -7.63
C ASN A 445 -0.43 -26.56 -8.37
N GLY A 446 0.50 -27.41 -7.92
CA GLY A 446 1.86 -27.46 -8.46
C GLY A 446 2.65 -26.18 -8.24
N TRP A 447 2.35 -25.44 -7.15
CA TRP A 447 3.08 -24.23 -6.80
C TRP A 447 4.31 -24.55 -5.95
N ASP A 448 5.46 -23.99 -6.35
CA ASP A 448 6.68 -24.07 -5.57
C ASP A 448 6.55 -23.27 -4.27
N ARG A 449 7.12 -23.79 -3.17
CA ARG A 449 7.14 -23.11 -1.87
C ARG A 449 8.17 -21.97 -1.81
N GLY A 450 9.03 -21.86 -2.82
CA GLY A 450 10.11 -20.89 -2.88
C GLY A 450 11.31 -21.24 -1.99
N GLN A 451 12.38 -20.46 -2.13
CA GLN A 451 13.54 -20.56 -1.25
C GLN A 451 13.12 -20.21 0.18
N ASP A 452 13.54 -21.01 1.17
CA ASP A 452 13.23 -20.80 2.59
C ASP A 452 11.71 -20.73 2.91
N ASP A 453 10.86 -21.38 2.11
CA ASP A 453 9.40 -21.33 2.19
C ASP A 453 8.77 -19.94 1.97
N GLU A 454 9.46 -19.05 1.24
CA GLU A 454 9.02 -17.66 1.06
C GLU A 454 7.71 -17.51 0.27
N GLU A 455 7.47 -18.38 -0.73
CA GLU A 455 6.20 -18.37 -1.48
C GLU A 455 5.04 -18.92 -0.62
N LEU A 456 5.32 -19.93 0.21
CA LEU A 456 4.35 -20.43 1.20
C LEU A 456 3.97 -19.31 2.19
N PHE A 457 4.97 -18.57 2.67
CA PHE A 457 4.74 -17.44 3.56
C PHE A 457 3.85 -16.38 2.90
N GLU A 458 4.17 -15.94 1.67
CA GLU A 458 3.37 -14.92 0.97
C GLU A 458 1.94 -15.40 0.72
N PHE A 459 1.76 -16.67 0.36
CA PHE A 459 0.43 -17.25 0.18
C PHE A 459 -0.35 -17.28 1.50
N ALA A 460 0.24 -17.79 2.57
CA ALA A 460 -0.42 -17.84 3.86
C ALA A 460 -0.66 -16.45 4.46
N MET A 461 0.21 -15.47 4.19
CA MET A 461 0.08 -14.10 4.68
C MET A 461 -0.89 -13.26 3.86
N HIS A 462 -0.93 -13.40 2.54
CA HIS A 462 -1.70 -12.56 1.62
C HIS A 462 -2.56 -13.39 0.66
N GLU A 463 -3.30 -14.38 1.19
CA GLU A 463 -4.01 -15.41 0.42
C GLU A 463 -4.72 -14.88 -0.83
N LYS A 464 -5.60 -13.88 -0.66
CA LYS A 464 -6.38 -13.32 -1.78
C LYS A 464 -5.47 -12.69 -2.83
N GLN A 465 -4.56 -11.80 -2.41
CA GLN A 465 -3.67 -11.07 -3.31
C GLN A 465 -2.68 -12.02 -4.00
N TYR A 466 -2.22 -13.05 -3.29
CA TYR A 466 -1.34 -14.05 -3.87
C TYR A 466 -2.02 -14.87 -4.98
N ARG A 467 -3.29 -15.26 -4.79
CA ARG A 467 -4.09 -15.92 -5.84
C ARG A 467 -4.28 -15.02 -7.06
N GLU A 468 -4.60 -13.74 -6.84
CA GLU A 468 -4.74 -12.74 -7.91
C GLU A 468 -3.42 -12.50 -8.64
N TYR A 469 -2.30 -12.52 -7.91
CA TYR A 469 -0.94 -12.46 -8.47
C TYR A 469 -0.63 -13.68 -9.34
N LYS A 470 -0.83 -14.90 -8.83
CA LYS A 470 -0.56 -16.15 -9.56
C LYS A 470 -1.43 -16.32 -10.80
N SER A 471 -2.63 -15.77 -10.83
CA SER A 471 -3.53 -15.78 -11.99
C SER A 471 -3.30 -14.64 -12.99
N GLY A 472 -2.44 -13.68 -12.68
CA GLY A 472 -2.20 -12.48 -13.51
C GLY A 472 -3.25 -11.37 -13.34
N GLN A 473 -4.38 -11.64 -12.66
CA GLN A 473 -5.47 -10.67 -12.46
C GLN A 473 -5.03 -9.40 -11.73
N ALA A 474 -4.11 -9.53 -10.77
CA ALA A 474 -3.59 -8.39 -10.01
C ALA A 474 -2.98 -7.33 -10.94
N LYS A 475 -2.11 -7.76 -11.85
CA LYS A 475 -1.43 -6.87 -12.82
C LYS A 475 -2.43 -6.20 -13.77
N GLU A 476 -3.40 -6.96 -14.28
CA GLU A 476 -4.46 -6.40 -15.14
C GLU A 476 -5.28 -5.34 -14.41
N GLN A 477 -5.67 -5.61 -13.17
CA GLN A 477 -6.46 -4.66 -12.39
C GLN A 477 -5.65 -3.40 -12.06
N PHE A 478 -4.39 -3.56 -11.66
CA PHE A 478 -3.49 -2.43 -11.42
C PHE A 478 -3.35 -1.53 -12.65
N ASN A 479 -3.14 -2.12 -13.82
CA ASN A 479 -3.01 -1.37 -15.07
C ASN A 479 -4.30 -0.60 -15.41
N LYS A 480 -5.47 -1.19 -15.20
CA LYS A 480 -6.77 -0.51 -15.39
C LYS A 480 -6.92 0.67 -14.42
N ASP A 481 -6.66 0.44 -13.14
CA ASP A 481 -6.77 1.48 -12.10
C ASP A 481 -5.80 2.64 -12.37
N LEU A 482 -4.59 2.34 -12.83
CA LEU A 482 -3.60 3.35 -13.20
C LEU A 482 -4.10 4.20 -14.38
N LEU A 483 -4.56 3.57 -15.47
CA LEU A 483 -5.10 4.29 -16.63
C LEU A 483 -6.27 5.19 -16.26
N GLU A 484 -7.22 4.71 -15.46
CA GLU A 484 -8.33 5.54 -15.00
C GLU A 484 -7.87 6.76 -14.19
N ARG A 485 -6.84 6.61 -13.35
CA ARG A 485 -6.27 7.73 -12.57
C ARG A 485 -5.56 8.73 -13.47
N MET A 486 -4.83 8.24 -14.46
CA MET A 486 -4.16 9.04 -15.46
C MET A 486 -5.17 9.88 -16.26
N GLU A 487 -6.26 9.28 -16.71
CA GLU A 487 -7.34 9.96 -17.45
C GLU A 487 -8.05 11.02 -16.58
N LYS A 488 -8.37 10.70 -15.33
CA LYS A 488 -8.96 11.65 -14.37
C LYS A 488 -8.04 12.84 -14.09
N ALA A 489 -6.73 12.60 -13.98
CA ALA A 489 -5.75 13.66 -13.79
C ALA A 489 -5.66 14.59 -15.01
N ALA A 490 -5.71 14.02 -16.22
CA ALA A 490 -5.72 14.79 -17.47
C ALA A 490 -6.96 15.69 -17.60
N GLN A 491 -8.14 15.19 -17.19
CA GLN A 491 -9.40 15.97 -17.21
C GLN A 491 -9.44 17.08 -16.17
N GLY A 492 -8.71 16.94 -15.04
CA GLY A 492 -8.71 17.89 -13.92
C GLY A 492 -7.84 19.15 -14.11
N GLY A 493 -7.26 19.39 -15.29
CA GLY A 493 -6.43 20.57 -15.58
C GLY A 493 -5.12 20.66 -14.78
N LYS A 494 -4.73 19.63 -14.04
CA LYS A 494 -3.37 19.50 -13.51
C LYS A 494 -2.44 19.32 -14.71
N GLN A 495 -1.30 20.00 -14.69
CA GLN A 495 -0.21 19.78 -15.65
C GLN A 495 0.23 18.32 -15.53
N VAL A 496 -0.48 17.45 -16.24
CA VAL A 496 -0.05 16.05 -16.43
C VAL A 496 0.98 16.17 -17.53
N THR A 497 2.18 15.73 -17.26
CA THR A 497 3.11 15.38 -18.32
C THR A 497 2.30 14.46 -19.23
N PHE A 498 2.06 14.87 -20.47
CA PHE A 498 1.32 14.08 -21.44
C PHE A 498 1.97 12.70 -21.47
N ILE A 499 1.22 11.68 -21.09
CA ILE A 499 1.69 10.31 -21.20
C ILE A 499 1.81 10.08 -22.69
N SER A 500 3.03 9.97 -23.15
CA SER A 500 3.28 9.65 -24.54
C SER A 500 2.65 8.27 -24.87
N ALA A 501 2.33 8.04 -26.12
CA ALA A 501 1.89 6.71 -26.55
C ALA A 501 2.92 5.63 -26.13
N ALA A 502 4.21 6.00 -26.08
CA ALA A 502 5.30 5.17 -25.60
C ALA A 502 5.16 4.78 -24.12
N ASP A 503 4.77 5.71 -23.23
CA ASP A 503 4.59 5.42 -21.81
C ASP A 503 3.36 4.55 -21.57
N LYS A 504 2.25 4.80 -22.27
CA LYS A 504 1.06 3.93 -22.23
C LYS A 504 1.40 2.50 -22.63
N ARG A 505 2.18 2.34 -23.71
CA ARG A 505 2.63 1.03 -24.16
C ARG A 505 3.51 0.34 -23.13
N ALA A 506 4.53 1.03 -22.56
CA ALA A 506 5.42 0.48 -21.56
C ALA A 506 4.67 -0.02 -20.30
N ILE A 507 3.56 0.64 -19.94
CA ILE A 507 2.71 0.25 -18.80
C ILE A 507 1.85 -0.97 -19.15
N LEU A 508 1.21 -0.96 -20.33
CA LEU A 508 0.26 -2.00 -20.72
C LEU A 508 0.96 -3.27 -21.23
N HIS A 509 2.10 -3.08 -21.89
CA HIS A 509 2.85 -4.12 -22.58
C HIS A 509 4.34 -4.01 -22.25
N PRO A 510 4.75 -4.30 -21.00
CA PRO A 510 6.14 -4.13 -20.53
C PRO A 510 7.13 -5.06 -21.24
N ASN A 511 6.64 -6.12 -21.86
CA ASN A 511 7.46 -7.08 -22.60
C ASN A 511 7.37 -6.88 -24.13
N ALA A 512 6.74 -5.81 -24.59
CA ALA A 512 6.65 -5.53 -26.01
C ALA A 512 7.99 -5.09 -26.58
N GLU A 513 8.35 -5.65 -27.72
CA GLU A 513 9.56 -5.32 -28.47
C GLU A 513 9.23 -4.49 -29.71
N PRO A 514 10.07 -3.51 -30.09
CA PRO A 514 9.84 -2.75 -31.31
C PRO A 514 10.12 -3.61 -32.55
N LEU A 515 9.22 -3.54 -33.51
CA LEU A 515 9.49 -3.96 -34.88
C LEU A 515 10.04 -2.75 -35.64
N GLU A 516 11.34 -2.75 -35.86
CA GLU A 516 12.04 -1.59 -36.41
C GLU A 516 12.11 -1.61 -37.96
N ALA A 517 12.17 -0.41 -38.53
CA ALA A 517 12.45 -0.24 -39.96
C ALA A 517 13.85 -0.72 -40.31
N THR A 518 13.95 -1.71 -41.18
CA THR A 518 15.22 -2.25 -41.67
C THR A 518 15.92 -1.31 -42.68
N LEU A 519 15.13 -0.48 -43.38
CA LEU A 519 15.52 0.53 -44.33
C LEU A 519 14.72 1.80 -44.16
N SER A 520 15.21 2.94 -44.67
CA SER A 520 14.43 4.17 -44.73
C SER A 520 13.44 4.13 -45.91
N GLY A 521 12.16 4.44 -45.65
CA GLY A 521 11.12 4.39 -46.66
C GLY A 521 9.75 4.82 -46.14
N LYS A 522 8.71 4.68 -46.98
CA LYS A 522 7.33 4.88 -46.57
C LYS A 522 6.73 3.56 -46.07
N VAL A 523 6.04 3.63 -44.94
CA VAL A 523 5.40 2.47 -44.31
C VAL A 523 4.09 2.15 -45.05
N LEU A 524 3.96 0.91 -45.51
CA LEU A 524 2.73 0.39 -46.13
C LEU A 524 2.26 -0.80 -45.30
N TRP A 525 1.12 -0.62 -44.61
CA TRP A 525 0.50 -1.73 -43.88
C TRP A 525 -0.22 -2.68 -44.85
N GLU A 526 -0.73 -2.14 -45.93
CA GLU A 526 -1.34 -2.87 -47.04
C GLU A 526 -0.70 -2.42 -48.36
N LEU A 527 -0.58 -3.31 -49.33
CA LEU A 527 0.02 -3.01 -50.64
C LEU A 527 -0.94 -2.20 -51.54
N ASP A 528 -2.26 -2.34 -51.33
CA ASP A 528 -3.24 -1.55 -52.05
C ASP A 528 -3.45 -0.20 -51.36
N PHE A 529 -3.00 0.86 -52.03
CA PHE A 529 -3.09 2.22 -51.56
C PHE A 529 -4.50 2.78 -51.85
N ASN A 530 -5.49 2.29 -51.09
CA ASN A 530 -6.84 2.87 -51.08
C ASN A 530 -6.92 3.94 -49.96
N GLU A 531 -7.84 4.92 -50.12
CA GLU A 531 -8.07 5.94 -49.07
C GLU A 531 -8.46 5.35 -47.70
N ASP A 532 -8.88 4.07 -47.66
CA ASP A 532 -9.25 3.34 -46.46
C ASP A 532 -8.17 2.41 -45.89
N SER A 533 -6.96 2.34 -46.48
CA SER A 533 -5.88 1.49 -46.02
C SER A 533 -5.39 1.93 -44.65
N LYS A 534 -5.46 1.07 -43.63
CA LYS A 534 -5.12 1.34 -42.23
C LYS A 534 -4.11 0.34 -41.69
N ALA A 535 -3.41 0.75 -40.66
CA ALA A 535 -2.60 -0.16 -39.85
C ALA A 535 -3.49 -1.28 -39.26
N PRO A 536 -2.91 -2.46 -38.97
CA PRO A 536 -3.66 -3.57 -38.39
C PRO A 536 -4.30 -3.18 -37.06
N ALA A 537 -5.42 -3.82 -36.73
CA ALA A 537 -6.03 -3.63 -35.44
C ALA A 537 -5.07 -4.08 -34.31
N LEU A 538 -5.08 -3.38 -33.19
CA LEU A 538 -4.35 -3.82 -32.00
C LEU A 538 -4.85 -5.21 -31.58
N GLY A 539 -3.94 -6.10 -31.22
CA GLY A 539 -4.20 -7.50 -30.90
C GLY A 539 -4.13 -8.45 -32.11
N THR A 540 -3.90 -7.94 -33.34
CA THR A 540 -3.71 -8.79 -34.52
C THR A 540 -2.51 -9.72 -34.31
N PHE A 541 -2.76 -11.02 -34.50
CA PHE A 541 -1.76 -12.07 -34.35
C PHE A 541 -1.05 -12.35 -35.67
N TYR A 542 0.27 -12.50 -35.61
CA TYR A 542 1.12 -12.90 -36.72
C TYR A 542 1.96 -14.11 -36.34
N LYS A 543 2.06 -15.07 -37.27
CA LYS A 543 2.97 -16.21 -37.10
C LYS A 543 4.40 -15.79 -37.49
N GLN A 544 5.37 -16.49 -36.92
CA GLN A 544 6.77 -16.30 -37.35
C GLN A 544 6.92 -16.38 -38.88
N GLY A 545 7.51 -15.35 -39.49
CA GLY A 545 7.70 -15.23 -40.93
C GLY A 545 6.57 -14.52 -41.68
N ASP A 546 5.38 -14.30 -41.04
CA ASP A 546 4.31 -13.52 -41.67
C ASP A 546 4.77 -12.07 -41.91
N VAL A 547 4.28 -11.47 -42.99
CA VAL A 547 4.53 -10.06 -43.30
C VAL A 547 3.61 -9.20 -42.44
N ILE A 548 4.21 -8.32 -41.65
CA ILE A 548 3.44 -7.36 -40.80
C ILE A 548 3.20 -6.06 -41.57
N CYS A 549 4.20 -5.55 -42.28
CA CYS A 549 4.08 -4.37 -43.15
C CYS A 549 5.16 -4.38 -44.21
N TYR A 550 5.17 -3.35 -45.05
CA TYR A 550 6.16 -3.16 -46.09
C TYR A 550 6.78 -1.76 -45.98
N LEU A 551 8.05 -1.63 -46.45
CA LEU A 551 8.70 -0.34 -46.61
C LEU A 551 8.87 -0.07 -48.12
N GLN A 552 8.27 0.99 -48.61
CA GLN A 552 8.47 1.48 -49.95
C GLN A 552 9.73 2.36 -49.98
N THR A 553 10.76 1.85 -50.62
CA THR A 553 12.04 2.55 -50.80
C THR A 553 12.18 3.02 -52.27
N PRO A 554 13.16 3.87 -52.60
CA PRO A 554 13.48 4.21 -54.00
C PRO A 554 13.86 3.00 -54.88
N HIS A 555 14.23 1.87 -54.29
CA HIS A 555 14.69 0.65 -54.96
C HIS A 555 13.65 -0.47 -55.00
N GLY A 556 12.47 -0.26 -54.43
CA GLY A 556 11.41 -1.26 -54.39
C GLY A 556 10.67 -1.33 -53.06
N ILE A 557 9.88 -2.38 -52.89
CA ILE A 557 9.06 -2.64 -51.70
C ILE A 557 9.73 -3.79 -50.92
N GLU A 558 10.08 -3.52 -49.65
CA GLU A 558 10.72 -4.47 -48.74
C GLU A 558 9.71 -4.96 -47.69
N PRO A 559 9.45 -6.28 -47.55
CA PRO A 559 8.56 -6.82 -46.54
C PRO A 559 9.22 -6.86 -45.15
N ILE A 560 8.57 -6.34 -44.14
CA ILE A 560 8.96 -6.47 -42.74
C ILE A 560 8.16 -7.63 -42.15
N ARG A 561 8.86 -8.62 -41.60
CA ARG A 561 8.26 -9.88 -41.13
C ARG A 561 8.34 -10.05 -39.64
N ALA A 562 7.38 -10.79 -39.08
CA ALA A 562 7.39 -11.24 -37.69
C ALA A 562 8.62 -12.18 -37.48
N PHE A 563 9.45 -11.85 -36.49
CA PHE A 563 10.63 -12.67 -36.14
C PHE A 563 10.25 -13.87 -35.24
N GLU A 564 9.11 -13.83 -34.59
CA GLU A 564 8.47 -14.93 -33.81
C GLU A 564 6.96 -14.82 -33.87
N HIS A 565 6.22 -15.75 -33.24
CA HIS A 565 4.76 -15.63 -33.06
C HIS A 565 4.49 -14.44 -32.13
N CYS A 566 3.73 -13.47 -32.62
CA CYS A 566 3.53 -12.21 -31.90
C CYS A 566 2.18 -11.56 -32.17
N ARG A 567 1.78 -10.65 -31.28
CA ARG A 567 0.61 -9.75 -31.47
C ARG A 567 1.08 -8.31 -31.52
N VAL A 568 0.47 -7.54 -32.41
CA VAL A 568 0.68 -6.10 -32.48
C VAL A 568 -0.03 -5.44 -31.33
N VAL A 569 0.68 -4.72 -30.47
CA VAL A 569 0.16 -4.07 -29.25
C VAL A 569 0.19 -2.55 -29.30
N ALA A 570 1.00 -1.96 -30.20
CA ALA A 570 0.99 -0.53 -30.48
C ALA A 570 1.47 -0.24 -31.90
N ILE A 571 0.97 0.83 -32.51
CA ILE A 571 1.38 1.30 -33.83
C ILE A 571 2.02 2.68 -33.66
N ASP A 572 3.27 2.84 -34.14
CA ASP A 572 4.00 4.10 -34.07
C ASP A 572 4.00 4.86 -35.42
N LYS A 573 3.85 4.16 -36.52
CA LYS A 573 3.81 4.77 -37.87
C LYS A 573 2.51 4.41 -38.59
N GLU A 574 1.80 5.41 -39.06
CA GLU A 574 0.58 5.22 -39.85
C GLU A 574 0.87 4.84 -41.30
N GLN A 575 -0.14 4.40 -42.04
CA GLN A 575 -0.05 4.12 -43.47
C GLN A 575 0.51 5.35 -44.23
N GLY A 576 1.54 5.13 -45.04
CA GLY A 576 2.20 6.18 -45.82
C GLY A 576 3.16 7.08 -45.05
N ALA A 577 3.33 6.88 -43.74
CA ALA A 577 4.29 7.62 -42.94
C ALA A 577 5.75 7.32 -43.37
N THR A 578 6.62 8.31 -43.28
CA THR A 578 8.05 8.10 -43.51
C THR A 578 8.69 7.51 -42.25
N ALA A 579 9.46 6.42 -42.45
CA ALA A 579 10.31 5.83 -41.42
C ALA A 579 11.79 5.91 -41.85
N VAL A 580 12.65 6.15 -40.90
CA VAL A 580 14.11 6.06 -41.06
C VAL A 580 14.56 4.71 -40.49
N LYS A 581 15.62 4.13 -41.03
CA LYS A 581 16.19 2.88 -40.51
C LYS A 581 16.41 2.98 -38.99
N GLY A 582 15.86 2.00 -38.24
CA GLY A 582 15.85 1.95 -36.78
C GLY A 582 14.64 2.59 -36.11
N ASP A 583 13.76 3.27 -36.88
CA ASP A 583 12.48 3.75 -36.29
C ASP A 583 11.57 2.57 -35.95
N ALA A 584 10.93 2.60 -34.79
CA ALA A 584 9.88 1.64 -34.48
C ALA A 584 8.67 1.88 -35.39
N LEU A 585 8.22 0.83 -36.06
CA LEU A 585 7.02 0.82 -36.92
C LEU A 585 5.77 0.49 -36.11
N CYS A 586 5.90 -0.55 -35.32
CA CYS A 586 4.92 -0.99 -34.34
C CYS A 586 5.64 -1.73 -33.21
N TRP A 587 4.87 -2.09 -32.20
CA TRP A 587 5.36 -2.90 -31.08
C TRP A 587 4.63 -4.21 -31.05
N VAL A 588 5.36 -5.28 -30.82
CA VAL A 588 4.85 -6.63 -30.83
C VAL A 588 5.17 -7.30 -29.50
N GLU A 589 4.26 -8.12 -29.00
CA GLU A 589 4.43 -8.93 -27.82
C GLU A 589 4.38 -10.40 -28.22
N LYS A 590 5.28 -11.21 -27.67
CA LYS A 590 5.32 -12.65 -27.92
C LYS A 590 4.00 -13.29 -27.59
N ALA A 591 3.50 -14.15 -28.48
CA ALA A 591 2.23 -14.84 -28.31
C ALA A 591 2.41 -16.36 -28.49
N ASP A 592 1.70 -17.15 -27.67
CA ASP A 592 1.71 -18.60 -27.80
C ASP A 592 0.71 -19.03 -28.89
N LEU A 593 1.17 -19.81 -29.85
CA LEU A 593 0.34 -20.32 -30.94
C LEU A 593 -0.82 -21.21 -30.43
N VAL A 594 -0.61 -21.94 -29.34
CA VAL A 594 -1.63 -22.83 -28.75
C VAL A 594 -2.69 -22.00 -28.05
N GLU A 595 -2.34 -20.96 -27.30
CA GLU A 595 -3.28 -20.03 -26.68
C GLU A 595 -4.11 -19.28 -27.74
N GLU A 596 -3.51 -18.91 -28.86
CA GLU A 596 -4.20 -18.26 -29.96
C GLU A 596 -5.26 -19.17 -30.57
N ILE A 597 -4.93 -20.42 -30.86
CA ILE A 597 -5.88 -21.40 -31.39
C ILE A 597 -7.05 -21.62 -30.42
N ILE A 598 -6.76 -21.68 -29.09
CA ILE A 598 -7.80 -21.82 -28.06
C ILE A 598 -8.70 -20.59 -28.02
N THR A 599 -8.14 -19.40 -28.17
CA THR A 599 -8.88 -18.13 -28.16
C THR A 599 -9.80 -18.02 -29.39
N ASP A 600 -9.29 -18.39 -30.57
CA ASP A 600 -10.07 -18.41 -31.80
C ASP A 600 -11.24 -19.41 -31.73
N VAL A 601 -11.00 -20.61 -31.18
CA VAL A 601 -12.07 -21.62 -30.98
C VAL A 601 -13.12 -21.11 -30.01
N LYS A 602 -12.74 -20.47 -28.89
CA LYS A 602 -13.67 -19.85 -27.94
C LYS A 602 -14.44 -18.69 -28.57
N GLY A 603 -13.77 -17.86 -29.36
CA GLY A 603 -14.39 -16.76 -30.10
C GLY A 603 -15.42 -17.25 -31.13
N ALA A 604 -15.08 -18.29 -31.89
CA ALA A 604 -15.99 -18.93 -32.83
C ALA A 604 -17.18 -19.58 -32.13
N ALA A 605 -16.97 -20.28 -31.01
CA ALA A 605 -18.04 -20.87 -30.20
C ALA A 605 -18.98 -19.79 -29.62
N LYS A 606 -18.47 -18.64 -29.21
CA LYS A 606 -19.26 -17.51 -28.74
C LYS A 606 -20.12 -16.92 -29.89
N LYS A 607 -19.52 -16.69 -31.06
CA LYS A 607 -20.26 -16.20 -32.25
C LYS A 607 -21.40 -17.14 -32.67
N VAL A 608 -21.17 -18.45 -32.64
CA VAL A 608 -22.21 -19.46 -32.90
C VAL A 608 -23.30 -19.40 -31.84
N LYS A 609 -22.97 -19.28 -30.58
CA LYS A 609 -23.93 -19.15 -29.47
C LYS A 609 -24.78 -17.88 -29.58
N ASP A 610 -24.17 -16.76 -29.94
CA ASP A 610 -24.86 -15.49 -30.14
C ASP A 610 -25.77 -15.54 -31.37
N ALA A 611 -25.32 -16.15 -32.48
CA ALA A 611 -26.14 -16.36 -33.67
C ALA A 611 -27.35 -17.29 -33.40
N ILE A 612 -27.15 -18.34 -32.61
CA ILE A 612 -28.26 -19.22 -32.17
C ILE A 612 -29.27 -18.42 -31.33
N LYS A 613 -28.77 -17.59 -30.39
CA LYS A 613 -29.62 -16.76 -29.55
C LYS A 613 -30.45 -15.75 -30.34
N ASP A 614 -29.85 -15.12 -31.37
CA ASP A 614 -30.54 -14.20 -32.28
C ASP A 614 -31.54 -14.93 -33.18
N ALA A 615 -31.22 -16.14 -33.63
CA ALA A 615 -32.15 -16.96 -34.42
C ALA A 615 -33.36 -17.41 -33.57
N VAL A 616 -33.15 -17.82 -32.31
CA VAL A 616 -34.21 -18.17 -31.37
C VAL A 616 -35.10 -16.95 -31.12
N LYS A 617 -34.52 -15.77 -30.88
CA LYS A 617 -35.26 -14.54 -30.65
C LYS A 617 -36.13 -14.16 -31.88
N LYS A 618 -35.58 -14.27 -33.10
CA LYS A 618 -36.35 -14.04 -34.35
C LYS A 618 -37.48 -15.05 -34.55
N ALA A 619 -37.26 -16.31 -34.14
CA ALA A 619 -38.31 -17.33 -34.19
C ALA A 619 -39.44 -17.04 -33.18
N ASP A 620 -39.10 -16.63 -31.96
CA ASP A 620 -40.10 -16.23 -30.96
C ASP A 620 -40.88 -14.99 -31.38
N ASP A 621 -40.23 -13.97 -31.96
CA ASP A 621 -40.89 -12.78 -32.49
C ASP A 621 -41.87 -13.13 -33.64
N GLN A 622 -41.52 -14.07 -34.55
CA GLN A 622 -42.40 -14.55 -35.61
C GLN A 622 -43.58 -15.37 -35.07
N VAL A 623 -43.42 -16.11 -33.99
CA VAL A 623 -44.50 -16.84 -33.31
C VAL A 623 -45.47 -15.86 -32.65
N ILE A 624 -44.98 -14.76 -32.07
CA ILE A 624 -45.79 -13.72 -31.45
C ILE A 624 -46.59 -12.96 -32.52
N GLU A 625 -45.96 -12.56 -33.63
CA GLU A 625 -46.66 -11.91 -34.76
C GLU A 625 -47.72 -12.82 -35.41
N GLY A 626 -47.42 -14.12 -35.56
CA GLY A 626 -48.37 -15.12 -36.06
C GLY A 626 -49.56 -15.35 -35.11
N ALA A 627 -49.36 -15.25 -33.81
CA ALA A 627 -50.40 -15.32 -32.79
C ALA A 627 -51.30 -14.05 -32.78
N GLU A 628 -50.68 -12.87 -32.88
CA GLU A 628 -51.44 -11.60 -32.98
C GLU A 628 -52.26 -11.49 -34.26
N SER A 629 -51.77 -11.99 -35.40
CA SER A 629 -52.54 -12.00 -36.65
C SER A 629 -53.74 -12.94 -36.58
N LYS A 630 -53.63 -14.13 -35.97
CA LYS A 630 -54.77 -15.02 -35.74
C LYS A 630 -55.76 -14.43 -34.73
N TRP A 631 -55.35 -13.64 -33.77
CA TRP A 631 -56.23 -13.00 -32.80
C TRP A 631 -57.02 -11.83 -33.41
N LYS A 632 -56.48 -11.10 -34.39
CA LYS A 632 -57.20 -10.07 -35.17
C LYS A 632 -58.20 -10.65 -36.11
N PHE A 633 -57.97 -11.86 -36.66
CA PHE A 633 -58.96 -12.52 -37.62
C PHE A 633 -60.19 -13.05 -36.90
N THR A 634 -60.11 -13.41 -35.61
CA THR A 634 -61.25 -13.91 -34.82
C THR A 634 -62.12 -12.81 -34.22
N LYS A 635 -61.74 -11.53 -34.26
CA LYS A 635 -62.53 -10.40 -33.75
C LYS A 635 -63.41 -9.71 -34.82
N ASN A 636 -63.20 -10.02 -36.08
CA ASN A 636 -63.98 -9.41 -37.16
C ASN A 636 -65.15 -10.31 -37.74
N HIS A 637 -65.44 -11.42 -37.06
CA HIS A 637 -66.61 -12.26 -37.36
C HIS A 637 -67.35 -12.60 -36.07
N LYS A 638 -67.91 -11.56 -35.44
CA LYS A 638 -69.07 -11.67 -34.54
C LYS A 638 -69.88 -10.38 -34.66
#